data_fc260ccebe5afa9a0289b1950762463d
#
_entry.id   fc260ccebe5afa9a0289b1950762463d
#
_cell.length_a   1.000
_cell.length_b   1.000
_cell.length_c   1.000
_cell.angle_alpha   90.00
_cell.angle_beta   90.00
_cell.angle_gamma   90.00
#
_symmetry.space_group_name_H-M   'P 1'
#
loop_
_entity.id
_entity.type
_entity.pdbx_description
1 polymer ?
#
loop_
_entity_poly.entity_id
_entity_poly.type
_entity_poly.pdbx_seq_one_letter_code
_entity_poly.pdbx_strand_id
1 'polypeptide(L)'
;DIVDELSNYAAANGWSDDIVQSGKIKGELEGNKTGDVLATIELVPGGDNIQLGIEVKLDKSVAFGDPESEDIGKGKPDKKGDEVRGSDFDTAWSQLLETKANRSSPFSIIVFDAKSVHASVLKYTKDIAYLPGIPGFVVIIDGQAGRFENLLIAYRLAREMALFHVKGDLEVDIQVLELLVKRILHYVNDAKDVSELVRKNVDNAVKLNKDVQAKLMHLIAHSEYTHEFLKEYLKTKNLDAKKLLEFYYASPAAEVLRLNKDENKKIEKEIKALADS
;
A
#
# COMPACT_ATOMS: atom_id res chain seq x y z
N ASP A 1 1.21 14.59 -5.25
CA ASP A 1 1.51 14.60 -3.81
C ASP A 1 0.22 14.44 -3.00
N ILE A 2 0.28 14.49 -1.67
CA ILE A 2 -0.91 14.32 -0.80
C ILE A 2 -1.96 15.41 -1.05
N VAL A 3 -1.55 16.66 -1.26
CA VAL A 3 -2.46 17.79 -1.55
C VAL A 3 -3.17 17.55 -2.88
N ASP A 4 -2.44 17.15 -3.92
CA ASP A 4 -3.02 16.89 -5.24
C ASP A 4 -4.03 15.74 -5.18
N GLU A 5 -3.69 14.65 -4.49
CA GLU A 5 -4.57 13.48 -4.35
C GLU A 5 -5.88 13.83 -3.62
N LEU A 6 -5.78 14.56 -2.52
CA LEU A 6 -6.97 14.98 -1.77
C LEU A 6 -7.81 15.99 -2.56
N SER A 7 -7.18 16.94 -3.26
CA SER A 7 -7.87 17.94 -4.08
C SER A 7 -8.60 17.28 -5.26
N ASN A 8 -7.94 16.35 -5.94
CA ASN A 8 -8.56 15.58 -7.01
C ASN A 8 -9.73 14.72 -6.51
N TYR A 9 -9.56 14.13 -5.33
CA TYR A 9 -10.63 13.34 -4.71
C TYR A 9 -11.83 14.19 -4.32
N ALA A 10 -11.60 15.37 -3.71
CA ALA A 10 -12.67 16.32 -3.37
C ALA A 10 -13.42 16.75 -4.63
N ALA A 11 -12.69 17.17 -5.67
CA ALA A 11 -13.29 17.57 -6.95
C ALA A 11 -14.10 16.45 -7.60
N ALA A 12 -13.60 15.21 -7.60
CA ALA A 12 -14.29 14.04 -8.15
C ALA A 12 -15.61 13.71 -7.41
N ASN A 13 -15.70 14.07 -6.12
CA ASN A 13 -16.92 13.92 -5.31
C ASN A 13 -17.82 15.17 -5.34
N GLY A 14 -17.46 16.22 -6.10
CA GLY A 14 -18.23 17.46 -6.19
C GLY A 14 -18.17 18.31 -4.92
N TRP A 15 -17.11 18.17 -4.10
CA TRP A 15 -16.90 18.98 -2.90
C TRP A 15 -16.11 20.24 -3.21
N SER A 16 -16.43 21.34 -2.51
CA SER A 16 -15.75 22.63 -2.64
C SER A 16 -14.64 22.80 -1.58
N ASP A 17 -14.05 21.69 -1.15
CA ASP A 17 -13.02 21.71 -0.11
C ASP A 17 -11.74 22.38 -0.65
N ASP A 18 -11.21 23.36 0.08
CA ASP A 18 -9.93 24.01 -0.23
C ASP A 18 -8.80 23.29 0.53
N ILE A 19 -7.89 22.64 -0.19
CA ILE A 19 -6.84 21.79 0.37
C ILE A 19 -5.49 22.38 0.03
N VAL A 20 -4.77 22.82 1.06
CA VAL A 20 -3.51 23.54 0.90
C VAL A 20 -2.39 22.99 1.78
N GLN A 21 -1.16 23.14 1.32
CA GLN A 21 0.01 22.87 2.15
C GLN A 21 0.15 23.99 3.19
N SER A 22 0.10 23.63 4.47
CA SER A 22 0.05 24.59 5.57
C SER A 22 1.30 24.64 6.46
N GLY A 23 2.33 23.86 6.18
CA GLY A 23 3.57 23.80 6.98
C GLY A 23 4.31 25.16 7.14
N LYS A 24 3.92 26.19 6.35
CA LYS A 24 4.40 27.58 6.49
C LYS A 24 3.37 28.54 7.08
N ILE A 25 2.13 28.11 7.25
CA ILE A 25 1.02 28.91 7.77
C ILE A 25 1.03 28.77 9.29
N LYS A 26 1.05 29.91 10.01
CA LYS A 26 0.93 29.90 11.48
C LYS A 26 -0.43 29.33 11.87
N GLY A 27 -0.40 28.38 12.81
CA GLY A 27 -1.60 27.91 13.47
C GLY A 27 -1.96 28.77 14.69
N GLU A 28 -2.91 28.31 15.49
CA GLU A 28 -3.37 29.00 16.70
C GLU A 28 -2.37 28.89 17.85
N LEU A 29 -1.59 27.81 17.90
CA LEU A 29 -0.55 27.63 18.92
C LEU A 29 0.70 28.44 18.57
N GLU A 30 1.12 29.31 19.47
CA GLU A 30 2.29 30.18 19.26
C GLU A 30 3.56 29.32 19.08
N GLY A 31 4.23 29.55 17.93
CA GLY A 31 5.46 28.82 17.58
C GLY A 31 5.27 27.39 17.07
N ASN A 32 4.06 26.88 17.01
CA ASN A 32 3.75 25.54 16.51
C ASN A 32 3.37 25.61 15.01
N LYS A 33 3.85 24.61 14.23
CA LYS A 33 3.62 24.47 12.80
C LYS A 33 3.02 23.10 12.43
N THR A 34 2.57 22.32 13.41
CA THR A 34 1.93 21.01 13.14
C THR A 34 0.70 21.15 12.25
N GLY A 35 0.45 20.12 11.47
CA GLY A 35 -0.53 20.11 10.39
C GLY A 35 0.10 20.55 9.08
N ASP A 36 0.73 19.64 8.35
CA ASP A 36 1.41 19.91 7.08
C ASP A 36 0.44 20.25 5.95
N VAL A 37 -0.78 19.71 6.03
CA VAL A 37 -1.87 19.94 5.09
C VAL A 37 -3.10 20.38 5.87
N LEU A 38 -3.77 21.40 5.33
CA LEU A 38 -5.03 21.90 5.86
C LEU A 38 -6.11 21.76 4.79
N ALA A 39 -7.19 21.07 5.13
CA ALA A 39 -8.38 21.04 4.31
C ALA A 39 -9.47 21.90 4.94
N THR A 40 -9.92 22.91 4.21
CA THR A 40 -11.02 23.79 4.60
C THR A 40 -12.29 23.33 3.92
N ILE A 41 -13.25 22.85 4.69
CA ILE A 41 -14.54 22.38 4.23
C ILE A 41 -15.52 23.55 4.29
N GLU A 42 -16.03 23.95 3.13
CA GLU A 42 -17.03 25.01 3.05
C GLU A 42 -18.44 24.45 3.29
N LEU A 43 -19.08 24.88 4.39
CA LEU A 43 -20.41 24.44 4.76
C LEU A 43 -21.50 25.15 3.96
N VAL A 44 -21.36 26.46 3.82
CA VAL A 44 -22.28 27.34 3.08
C VAL A 44 -21.44 28.48 2.53
N PRO A 45 -21.62 28.94 1.29
CA PRO A 45 -20.93 30.10 0.76
C PRO A 45 -21.02 31.31 1.70
N GLY A 46 -19.86 31.72 2.27
CA GLY A 46 -19.79 32.84 3.23
C GLY A 46 -20.17 32.51 4.68
N GLY A 47 -20.31 31.22 5.03
CA GLY A 47 -20.54 30.72 6.40
C GLY A 47 -19.25 30.28 7.11
N ASP A 48 -19.43 29.67 8.28
CA ASP A 48 -18.31 29.12 9.04
C ASP A 48 -17.72 27.90 8.31
N ASN A 49 -16.41 27.90 8.14
CA ASN A 49 -15.67 26.82 7.52
C ASN A 49 -15.17 25.85 8.60
N ILE A 50 -15.15 24.55 8.28
CA ILE A 50 -14.53 23.55 9.13
C ILE A 50 -13.12 23.29 8.63
N GLN A 51 -12.17 23.23 9.54
CA GLN A 51 -10.79 22.89 9.23
C GLN A 51 -10.49 21.45 9.64
N LEU A 52 -9.86 20.67 8.75
CA LEU A 52 -9.27 19.38 9.04
C LEU A 52 -7.75 19.46 8.90
N GLY A 53 -7.04 19.26 10.00
CA GLY A 53 -5.59 19.21 10.02
C GLY A 53 -5.08 17.82 9.68
N ILE A 54 -4.09 17.76 8.79
CA ILE A 54 -3.43 16.52 8.37
C ILE A 54 -1.93 16.68 8.58
N GLU A 55 -1.35 15.80 9.37
CA GLU A 55 0.09 15.73 9.63
C GLU A 55 0.70 14.61 8.79
N VAL A 56 1.88 14.83 8.20
CA VAL A 56 2.54 13.86 7.31
C VAL A 56 3.91 13.50 7.84
N LYS A 57 4.15 12.22 8.10
CA LYS A 57 5.41 11.68 8.62
C LYS A 57 6.01 10.69 7.63
N LEU A 58 7.09 11.11 7.01
CA LEU A 58 7.79 10.31 5.99
C LEU A 58 9.08 9.66 6.51
N ASP A 59 9.32 9.70 7.83
CA ASP A 59 10.48 9.12 8.48
C ASP A 59 10.10 8.18 9.64
N LYS A 60 11.10 7.49 10.21
CA LYS A 60 10.92 6.54 11.31
C LYS A 60 10.97 7.17 12.70
N SER A 61 11.06 8.48 12.80
CA SER A 61 11.29 9.18 14.07
C SER A 61 10.07 9.13 15.00
N VAL A 62 8.86 9.05 14.43
CA VAL A 62 7.61 9.12 15.17
C VAL A 62 7.11 7.73 15.52
N ALA A 63 7.13 7.39 16.82
CA ALA A 63 6.53 6.17 17.35
C ALA A 63 5.02 6.35 17.55
N PHE A 64 4.29 5.25 17.78
CA PHE A 64 2.85 5.34 18.05
C PHE A 64 2.56 6.09 19.35
N GLY A 65 3.33 5.84 20.39
CA GLY A 65 3.13 6.37 21.74
C GLY A 65 2.17 5.52 22.57
N ASP A 66 2.05 5.90 23.84
CA ASP A 66 1.10 5.29 24.77
C ASP A 66 0.18 6.41 25.31
N PRO A 67 -1.10 6.41 25.01
CA PRO A 67 -2.04 7.43 25.47
C PRO A 67 -2.24 7.45 26.99
N GLU A 68 -1.94 6.33 27.66
CA GLU A 68 -2.06 6.20 29.12
C GLU A 68 -0.76 6.57 29.85
N SER A 69 0.31 6.82 29.11
CA SER A 69 1.59 7.21 29.71
C SER A 69 1.54 8.67 30.17
N GLU A 70 1.90 8.91 31.43
CA GLU A 70 2.02 10.28 31.98
C GLU A 70 3.15 11.10 31.33
N ASP A 71 3.95 10.46 30.47
CA ASP A 71 5.11 11.06 29.81
C ASP A 71 4.79 11.70 28.44
N ILE A 72 3.53 11.94 28.14
CA ILE A 72 3.14 12.67 26.92
C ILE A 72 3.80 14.07 26.97
N GLY A 73 4.81 14.26 26.14
CA GLY A 73 5.50 15.56 26.01
C GLY A 73 6.55 15.90 27.06
N LYS A 74 6.90 14.97 27.96
CA LYS A 74 8.05 15.16 28.86
C LYS A 74 9.30 14.54 28.25
N GLY A 75 10.24 15.39 27.82
CA GLY A 75 11.56 14.96 27.38
C GLY A 75 12.28 14.13 28.46
N LYS A 76 13.00 13.05 28.07
CA LYS A 76 13.97 12.45 28.99
C LYS A 76 15.08 13.46 29.22
N PRO A 77 15.45 13.71 30.48
CA PRO A 77 16.63 14.55 30.75
C PRO A 77 17.83 13.92 30.03
N ASP A 78 18.62 14.76 29.37
CA ASP A 78 19.90 14.31 28.83
C ASP A 78 20.82 13.85 29.97
N LYS A 79 21.97 13.20 29.63
CA LYS A 79 22.94 12.76 30.58
C LYS A 79 23.58 13.90 31.41
N LYS A 80 23.24 15.16 31.12
CA LYS A 80 23.70 16.37 31.80
C LYS A 80 22.62 17.05 32.65
N GLY A 81 21.38 16.54 32.66
CA GLY A 81 20.26 17.08 33.44
C GLY A 81 19.58 18.31 32.86
N ASP A 82 19.91 18.68 31.61
CA ASP A 82 19.19 19.72 30.89
C ASP A 82 17.90 19.14 30.29
N GLU A 83 16.79 19.89 30.38
CA GLU A 83 15.54 19.53 29.69
C GLU A 83 15.79 19.55 28.18
N VAL A 84 15.84 18.37 27.56
CA VAL A 84 15.93 18.26 26.11
C VAL A 84 14.61 18.74 25.53
N ARG A 85 14.61 19.98 25.06
CA ARG A 85 13.57 20.50 24.18
C ARG A 85 13.77 19.83 22.82
N GLY A 86 12.88 18.95 22.43
CA GLY A 86 12.95 18.55 21.06
C GLY A 86 12.31 17.21 20.76
N SER A 87 12.22 16.98 19.54
CA SER A 87 11.69 15.95 18.68
C SER A 87 11.83 14.48 19.13
N ASP A 88 12.55 14.16 20.19
CA ASP A 88 12.78 12.78 20.64
C ASP A 88 11.54 12.15 21.30
N PHE A 89 10.43 12.87 21.40
CA PHE A 89 9.19 12.45 22.05
C PHE A 89 7.94 12.70 21.23
N ASP A 90 8.08 13.07 19.98
CA ASP A 90 6.94 13.16 19.09
C ASP A 90 6.37 11.77 18.83
N THR A 91 5.17 11.56 19.29
CA THR A 91 4.41 10.32 19.04
C THR A 91 3.24 10.61 18.10
N ALA A 92 2.67 9.59 17.50
CA ALA A 92 1.45 9.75 16.69
C ALA A 92 0.32 10.41 17.50
N TRP A 93 0.24 10.10 18.78
CA TRP A 93 -0.73 10.69 19.70
C TRP A 93 -0.50 12.17 19.93
N SER A 94 0.73 12.55 20.29
CA SER A 94 1.06 13.97 20.54
C SER A 94 0.86 14.80 19.28
N GLN A 95 1.31 14.30 18.12
CA GLN A 95 1.17 14.98 16.84
C GLN A 95 -0.30 15.16 16.41
N LEU A 96 -1.16 14.16 16.64
CA LEU A 96 -2.60 14.32 16.39
C LEU A 96 -3.24 15.38 17.30
N LEU A 97 -2.89 15.37 18.60
CA LEU A 97 -3.37 16.37 19.56
C LEU A 97 -2.94 17.77 19.18
N GLU A 98 -1.66 17.93 18.86
CA GLU A 98 -1.10 19.22 18.45
C GLU A 98 -1.72 19.72 17.14
N THR A 99 -1.87 18.85 16.15
CA THR A 99 -2.52 19.21 14.87
C THR A 99 -3.97 19.63 15.09
N LYS A 100 -4.71 18.89 15.92
CA LYS A 100 -6.08 19.23 16.28
C LYS A 100 -6.16 20.60 16.94
N ALA A 101 -5.33 20.87 17.97
CA ALA A 101 -5.31 22.12 18.69
C ALA A 101 -4.82 23.28 17.82
N ASN A 102 -3.74 23.06 17.07
CA ASN A 102 -3.11 24.10 16.25
C ASN A 102 -3.96 24.56 15.06
N ARG A 103 -4.88 23.72 14.59
CA ARG A 103 -5.77 24.00 13.46
C ARG A 103 -7.23 24.15 13.84
N SER A 104 -7.56 24.18 15.15
CA SER A 104 -8.95 24.18 15.66
C SER A 104 -9.83 23.15 14.96
N SER A 105 -9.23 22.00 14.66
CA SER A 105 -9.84 20.95 13.88
C SER A 105 -10.68 20.03 14.78
N PRO A 106 -11.93 19.71 14.45
CA PRO A 106 -12.71 18.75 15.22
C PRO A 106 -12.12 17.34 15.14
N PHE A 107 -11.51 17.01 14.00
CA PHE A 107 -10.82 15.75 13.74
C PHE A 107 -9.46 16.02 13.07
N SER A 108 -8.49 15.16 13.32
CA SER A 108 -7.15 15.23 12.69
C SER A 108 -6.77 13.90 12.06
N ILE A 109 -5.85 13.96 11.11
CA ILE A 109 -5.32 12.78 10.43
C ILE A 109 -3.80 12.82 10.51
N ILE A 110 -3.17 11.70 10.89
CA ILE A 110 -1.73 11.54 10.75
C ILE A 110 -1.44 10.45 9.71
N VAL A 111 -0.57 10.79 8.76
CA VAL A 111 -0.24 9.95 7.60
C VAL A 111 1.21 9.47 7.71
N PHE A 112 1.43 8.18 7.57
CA PHE A 112 2.74 7.55 7.51
C PHE A 112 2.95 6.87 6.15
N ASP A 113 4.20 6.88 5.67
CA ASP A 113 4.58 6.04 4.52
C ASP A 113 4.97 4.63 4.99
N ALA A 114 4.44 3.59 4.34
CA ALA A 114 4.62 2.18 4.72
C ALA A 114 6.09 1.73 4.78
N LYS A 115 6.99 2.37 4.00
CA LYS A 115 8.41 2.01 3.96
C LYS A 115 9.23 2.68 5.05
N SER A 116 8.74 3.81 5.58
CA SER A 116 9.44 4.61 6.56
C SER A 116 8.75 4.68 7.93
N VAL A 117 7.59 4.06 8.10
CA VAL A 117 6.84 4.09 9.35
C VAL A 117 7.54 3.31 10.47
N HIS A 118 7.43 3.79 11.70
CA HIS A 118 7.96 3.11 12.88
C HIS A 118 7.20 1.81 13.18
N ALA A 119 7.92 0.76 13.64
CA ALA A 119 7.34 -0.56 13.87
C ALA A 119 6.20 -0.57 14.92
N SER A 120 6.19 0.36 15.88
CA SER A 120 5.09 0.48 16.86
C SER A 120 3.78 0.91 16.23
N VAL A 121 3.82 1.77 15.20
CA VAL A 121 2.64 2.17 14.43
C VAL A 121 2.08 0.97 13.65
N LEU A 122 2.96 0.19 13.01
CA LEU A 122 2.57 -1.03 12.28
C LEU A 122 1.97 -2.13 13.16
N LYS A 123 2.34 -2.16 14.45
CA LYS A 123 1.69 -3.06 15.43
C LYS A 123 0.27 -2.65 15.73
N TYR A 124 -0.02 -1.35 15.67
CA TYR A 124 -1.35 -0.82 15.93
C TYR A 124 -2.26 -0.91 14.71
N THR A 125 -1.78 -0.48 13.54
CA THR A 125 -2.52 -0.59 12.29
C THR A 125 -1.57 -0.80 11.11
N LYS A 126 -2.06 -1.49 10.06
CA LYS A 126 -1.36 -1.62 8.79
C LYS A 126 -1.96 -0.73 7.69
N ASP A 127 -3.13 -0.21 7.93
CA ASP A 127 -3.92 0.55 6.97
C ASP A 127 -4.47 1.84 7.56
N ILE A 128 -5.61 1.76 8.24
CA ILE A 128 -6.32 2.89 8.86
C ILE A 128 -6.76 2.47 10.25
N ALA A 129 -6.56 3.35 11.22
CA ALA A 129 -7.17 3.21 12.55
C ALA A 129 -7.79 4.53 12.99
N TYR A 130 -8.89 4.45 13.70
CA TYR A 130 -9.53 5.59 14.36
C TYR A 130 -9.19 5.58 15.85
N LEU A 131 -8.80 6.74 16.38
CA LEU A 131 -8.44 6.95 17.77
C LEU A 131 -9.53 7.81 18.46
N PRO A 132 -10.45 7.20 19.21
CA PRO A 132 -11.58 7.92 19.81
C PRO A 132 -11.15 8.89 20.91
N GLY A 133 -10.13 8.56 21.68
CA GLY A 133 -9.60 9.40 22.75
C GLY A 133 -9.04 10.73 22.28
N ILE A 134 -8.53 10.76 21.04
CA ILE A 134 -8.18 11.96 20.29
C ILE A 134 -8.90 11.82 18.96
N PRO A 135 -10.07 12.41 18.77
CA PRO A 135 -10.84 12.19 17.55
C PRO A 135 -9.99 12.39 16.30
N GLY A 136 -9.43 11.30 15.78
CA GLY A 136 -8.45 11.36 14.69
C GLY A 136 -8.14 10.00 14.07
N PHE A 137 -7.47 10.02 12.94
CA PHE A 137 -7.12 8.84 12.17
C PHE A 137 -5.61 8.68 12.06
N VAL A 138 -5.13 7.47 12.24
CA VAL A 138 -3.78 7.03 11.86
C VAL A 138 -3.88 6.29 10.54
N VAL A 139 -3.13 6.73 9.55
CA VAL A 139 -3.23 6.25 8.16
C VAL A 139 -1.86 5.84 7.66
N ILE A 140 -1.79 4.68 7.00
CA ILE A 140 -0.59 4.22 6.32
C ILE A 140 -0.85 4.22 4.81
N ILE A 141 0.03 4.88 4.06
CA ILE A 141 0.02 4.94 2.59
C ILE A 141 1.27 4.28 2.03
N ASP A 142 1.27 3.95 0.74
CA ASP A 142 2.49 3.64 -0.01
C ASP A 142 2.66 4.69 -1.11
N GLY A 143 3.26 5.81 -0.73
CA GLY A 143 3.44 6.96 -1.62
C GLY A 143 4.31 6.66 -2.84
N GLN A 144 5.28 5.74 -2.73
CA GLN A 144 6.12 5.32 -3.85
C GLN A 144 5.35 4.47 -4.88
N ALA A 145 4.38 3.69 -4.44
CA ALA A 145 3.52 2.91 -5.32
C ALA A 145 2.27 3.69 -5.78
N GLY A 146 2.13 4.96 -5.38
CA GLY A 146 0.97 5.80 -5.70
C GLY A 146 -0.32 5.31 -5.04
N ARG A 147 -0.24 4.60 -3.90
CA ARG A 147 -1.40 4.04 -3.19
C ARG A 147 -1.82 4.95 -2.05
N PHE A 148 -2.82 5.78 -2.30
CA PHE A 148 -3.36 6.76 -1.36
C PHE A 148 -4.78 6.41 -0.87
N GLU A 149 -5.33 5.25 -1.22
CA GLU A 149 -6.71 4.87 -0.93
C GLU A 149 -7.05 4.97 0.56
N ASN A 150 -6.10 4.60 1.43
CA ASN A 150 -6.27 4.70 2.87
C ASN A 150 -6.48 6.15 3.33
N LEU A 151 -5.71 7.08 2.77
CA LEU A 151 -5.83 8.49 3.07
C LEU A 151 -7.18 9.04 2.58
N LEU A 152 -7.60 8.68 1.37
CA LEU A 152 -8.87 9.13 0.80
C LEU A 152 -10.07 8.66 1.63
N ILE A 153 -10.02 7.41 2.12
CA ILE A 153 -11.05 6.85 3.00
C ILE A 153 -11.08 7.59 4.35
N ALA A 154 -9.91 7.78 4.98
CA ALA A 154 -9.82 8.49 6.26
C ALA A 154 -10.26 9.95 6.13
N TYR A 155 -9.88 10.63 5.05
CA TYR A 155 -10.32 11.99 4.76
C TYR A 155 -11.83 12.08 4.63
N ARG A 156 -12.45 11.18 3.84
CA ARG A 156 -13.90 11.13 3.72
C ARG A 156 -14.60 10.94 5.05
N LEU A 157 -14.13 9.98 5.86
CA LEU A 157 -14.72 9.73 7.19
C LEU A 157 -14.56 10.94 8.11
N ALA A 158 -13.36 11.53 8.19
CA ALA A 158 -13.11 12.72 9.02
C ALA A 158 -13.96 13.91 8.57
N ARG A 159 -14.11 14.10 7.25
CA ARG A 159 -14.96 15.13 6.65
C ARG A 159 -16.42 14.98 7.04
N GLU A 160 -16.99 13.80 6.83
CA GLU A 160 -18.41 13.54 7.20
C GLU A 160 -18.61 13.70 8.70
N MET A 161 -17.71 13.18 9.53
CA MET A 161 -17.78 13.33 10.99
C MET A 161 -17.69 14.81 11.41
N ALA A 162 -16.85 15.60 10.78
CA ALA A 162 -16.72 17.03 11.04
C ALA A 162 -18.00 17.80 10.66
N LEU A 163 -18.58 17.48 9.53
CA LEU A 163 -19.87 18.05 9.09
C LEU A 163 -21.02 17.74 10.06
N PHE A 164 -21.06 16.51 10.59
CA PHE A 164 -22.05 16.14 11.61
C PHE A 164 -21.81 16.86 12.95
N HIS A 165 -20.53 17.02 13.34
CA HIS A 165 -20.18 17.68 14.59
C HIS A 165 -20.65 19.15 14.64
N VAL A 166 -20.55 19.88 13.53
CA VAL A 166 -20.94 21.29 13.47
C VAL A 166 -22.44 21.50 13.33
N LYS A 167 -23.16 20.58 12.68
CA LYS A 167 -24.62 20.71 12.51
C LYS A 167 -25.43 20.65 13.79
N GLY A 168 -24.82 20.25 14.92
CA GLY A 168 -25.31 20.47 16.30
C GLY A 168 -26.71 19.94 16.69
N ASP A 169 -27.51 19.56 15.71
CA ASP A 169 -28.94 19.21 15.90
C ASP A 169 -29.20 17.75 16.30
N LEU A 170 -28.17 16.93 16.38
CA LEU A 170 -28.26 15.55 16.80
C LEU A 170 -27.27 15.32 17.94
N GLU A 171 -27.77 14.96 19.14
CA GLU A 171 -26.94 14.29 20.14
C GLU A 171 -26.39 12.99 19.53
N VAL A 172 -25.29 13.12 18.75
CA VAL A 172 -24.63 11.95 18.20
C VAL A 172 -23.95 11.25 19.35
N ASP A 173 -24.42 10.05 19.67
CA ASP A 173 -23.74 9.18 20.60
C ASP A 173 -22.35 8.84 20.03
N ILE A 174 -21.32 9.43 20.63
CA ILE A 174 -19.92 9.27 20.21
C ILE A 174 -19.54 7.79 20.22
N GLN A 175 -20.07 6.98 21.13
CA GLN A 175 -19.78 5.55 21.22
C GLN A 175 -20.38 4.80 20.02
N VAL A 176 -21.58 5.16 19.60
CA VAL A 176 -22.21 4.58 18.40
C VAL A 176 -21.46 5.00 17.14
N LEU A 177 -21.06 6.26 17.05
CA LEU A 177 -20.25 6.74 15.92
C LEU A 177 -18.92 6.00 15.82
N GLU A 178 -18.22 5.84 16.93
CA GLU A 178 -16.97 5.07 17.01
C GLU A 178 -17.17 3.63 16.56
N LEU A 179 -18.23 2.97 17.03
CA LEU A 179 -18.55 1.60 16.64
C LEU A 179 -18.81 1.49 15.13
N LEU A 180 -19.53 2.45 14.55
CA LEU A 180 -19.81 2.48 13.12
C LEU A 180 -18.53 2.69 12.29
N VAL A 181 -17.67 3.62 12.70
CA VAL A 181 -16.38 3.87 12.03
C VAL A 181 -15.50 2.62 12.09
N LYS A 182 -15.35 2.00 13.27
CA LYS A 182 -14.59 0.75 13.41
C LYS A 182 -15.15 -0.36 12.50
N ARG A 183 -16.46 -0.45 12.37
CA ARG A 183 -17.13 -1.43 11.52
C ARG A 183 -16.89 -1.16 10.04
N ILE A 184 -16.93 0.10 9.60
CA ILE A 184 -16.60 0.50 8.23
C ILE A 184 -15.14 0.13 7.91
N LEU A 185 -14.20 0.46 8.81
CA LEU A 185 -12.79 0.14 8.62
C LEU A 185 -12.55 -1.37 8.56
N HIS A 186 -13.26 -2.15 9.35
CA HIS A 186 -13.19 -3.62 9.28
C HIS A 186 -13.61 -4.13 7.89
N TYR A 187 -14.76 -3.67 7.35
CA TYR A 187 -15.19 -4.06 6.01
C TYR A 187 -14.24 -3.62 4.90
N VAL A 188 -13.61 -2.44 5.03
CA VAL A 188 -12.60 -1.97 4.07
C VAL A 188 -11.39 -2.89 4.07
N ASN A 189 -10.93 -3.30 5.24
CA ASN A 189 -9.80 -4.22 5.38
C ASN A 189 -10.13 -5.60 4.81
N ASP A 190 -11.30 -6.15 5.13
CA ASP A 190 -11.77 -7.42 4.56
C ASP A 190 -11.84 -7.37 3.02
N ALA A 191 -12.34 -6.27 2.45
CA ALA A 191 -12.39 -6.09 1.00
C ALA A 191 -10.98 -6.05 0.36
N LYS A 192 -10.00 -5.45 1.04
CA LYS A 192 -8.59 -5.45 0.59
C LYS A 192 -7.98 -6.84 0.63
N ASP A 193 -8.22 -7.60 1.69
CA ASP A 193 -7.73 -8.97 1.82
C ASP A 193 -8.30 -9.86 0.69
N VAL A 194 -9.59 -9.71 0.37
CA VAL A 194 -10.21 -10.39 -0.77
C VAL A 194 -9.56 -9.96 -2.09
N SER A 195 -9.32 -8.68 -2.30
CA SER A 195 -8.66 -8.17 -3.51
C SER A 195 -7.25 -8.72 -3.66
N GLU A 196 -6.47 -8.78 -2.58
CA GLU A 196 -5.13 -9.37 -2.59
C GLU A 196 -5.17 -10.88 -2.89
N LEU A 197 -6.14 -11.61 -2.34
CA LEU A 197 -6.34 -13.02 -2.61
C LEU A 197 -6.67 -13.26 -4.09
N VAL A 198 -7.55 -12.44 -4.68
CA VAL A 198 -7.88 -12.50 -6.11
C VAL A 198 -6.63 -12.26 -6.96
N ARG A 199 -5.83 -11.24 -6.65
CA ARG A 199 -4.59 -10.95 -7.36
C ARG A 199 -3.62 -12.14 -7.32
N LYS A 200 -3.40 -12.72 -6.13
CA LYS A 200 -2.54 -13.91 -5.97
C LYS A 200 -3.05 -15.09 -6.80
N ASN A 201 -4.36 -15.30 -6.86
CA ASN A 201 -4.96 -16.37 -7.67
C ASN A 201 -4.76 -16.12 -9.17
N VAL A 202 -4.89 -14.89 -9.64
CA VAL A 202 -4.62 -14.53 -11.05
C VAL A 202 -3.14 -14.78 -11.38
N ASP A 203 -2.21 -14.34 -10.53
CA ASP A 203 -0.77 -14.56 -10.73
C ASP A 203 -0.43 -16.05 -10.79
N ASN A 204 -1.04 -16.86 -9.91
CA ASN A 204 -0.88 -18.32 -9.93
C ASN A 204 -1.45 -18.95 -11.20
N ALA A 205 -2.60 -18.49 -11.68
CA ALA A 205 -3.21 -18.97 -12.93
C ALA A 205 -2.33 -18.64 -14.14
N VAL A 206 -1.76 -17.43 -14.19
CA VAL A 206 -0.82 -17.04 -15.26
C VAL A 206 0.43 -17.93 -15.24
N LYS A 207 0.99 -18.20 -14.05
CA LYS A 207 2.14 -19.10 -13.91
C LYS A 207 1.81 -20.51 -14.38
N LEU A 208 0.68 -21.06 -13.93
CA LEU A 208 0.22 -22.40 -14.34
C LEU A 208 0.05 -22.49 -15.87
N ASN A 209 -0.52 -21.46 -16.49
CA ASN A 209 -0.68 -21.44 -17.95
C ASN A 209 0.68 -21.48 -18.68
N LYS A 210 1.68 -20.73 -18.21
CA LYS A 210 3.05 -20.78 -18.74
C LYS A 210 3.66 -22.19 -18.61
N ASP A 211 3.47 -22.84 -17.45
CA ASP A 211 3.97 -24.19 -17.21
C ASP A 211 3.30 -25.21 -18.15
N VAL A 212 1.98 -25.08 -18.36
CA VAL A 212 1.23 -25.93 -19.31
C VAL A 212 1.72 -25.70 -20.74
N GLN A 213 1.91 -24.45 -21.16
CA GLN A 213 2.45 -24.15 -22.48
C GLN A 213 3.86 -24.75 -22.70
N ALA A 214 4.75 -24.61 -21.70
CA ALA A 214 6.07 -25.20 -21.75
C ALA A 214 6.01 -26.74 -21.90
N LYS A 215 5.13 -27.42 -21.17
CA LYS A 215 4.92 -28.87 -21.29
C LYS A 215 4.35 -29.29 -22.63
N LEU A 216 3.40 -28.54 -23.19
CA LEU A 216 2.88 -28.78 -24.52
C LEU A 216 3.97 -28.65 -25.58
N MET A 217 4.79 -27.60 -25.50
CA MET A 217 5.92 -27.43 -26.42
C MET A 217 6.96 -28.54 -26.28
N HIS A 218 7.21 -29.01 -25.06
CA HIS A 218 8.06 -30.19 -24.83
C HIS A 218 7.50 -31.43 -25.51
N LEU A 219 6.18 -31.71 -25.39
CA LEU A 219 5.54 -32.83 -26.05
C LEU A 219 5.60 -32.75 -27.58
N ILE A 220 5.41 -31.54 -28.15
CA ILE A 220 5.52 -31.32 -29.59
C ILE A 220 6.95 -31.59 -30.06
N ALA A 221 7.95 -31.01 -29.37
CA ALA A 221 9.36 -31.24 -29.69
C ALA A 221 9.71 -32.71 -29.62
N HIS A 222 9.23 -33.42 -28.58
CA HIS A 222 9.44 -34.87 -28.41
C HIS A 222 8.86 -35.67 -29.57
N SER A 223 7.66 -35.34 -30.01
CA SER A 223 7.04 -35.97 -31.17
C SER A 223 7.83 -35.72 -32.47
N GLU A 224 8.27 -34.49 -32.69
CA GLU A 224 9.00 -34.11 -33.90
C GLU A 224 10.37 -34.78 -34.00
N TYR A 225 11.20 -34.77 -32.95
CA TYR A 225 12.50 -35.39 -33.00
C TYR A 225 12.38 -36.95 -32.98
N THR A 226 11.38 -37.51 -32.36
CA THR A 226 11.14 -38.97 -32.43
C THR A 226 10.79 -39.39 -33.86
N HIS A 227 10.00 -38.60 -34.57
CA HIS A 227 9.66 -38.86 -35.97
C HIS A 227 10.91 -38.77 -36.86
N GLU A 228 11.75 -37.74 -36.72
CA GLU A 228 13.01 -37.64 -37.50
C GLU A 228 14.02 -38.72 -37.12
N PHE A 229 14.07 -39.12 -35.85
CA PHE A 229 14.83 -40.23 -35.34
C PHE A 229 14.45 -41.53 -36.07
N LEU A 230 13.16 -41.85 -36.11
CA LEU A 230 12.67 -43.03 -36.82
C LEU A 230 13.01 -42.98 -38.31
N LYS A 231 12.82 -41.87 -38.96
CA LYS A 231 13.10 -41.65 -40.39
C LYS A 231 14.59 -41.83 -40.74
N GLU A 232 15.51 -41.27 -39.92
CA GLU A 232 16.93 -41.43 -40.11
C GLU A 232 17.38 -42.85 -39.86
N TYR A 233 16.88 -43.52 -38.79
CA TYR A 233 17.17 -44.91 -38.51
C TYR A 233 16.71 -45.88 -39.63
N LEU A 234 15.54 -45.67 -40.20
CA LEU A 234 15.05 -46.49 -41.32
C LEU A 234 15.90 -46.36 -42.55
N LYS A 235 16.53 -45.16 -42.80
CA LYS A 235 17.42 -44.93 -43.94
C LYS A 235 18.83 -45.46 -43.74
N THR A 236 19.41 -45.18 -42.59
CA THR A 236 20.86 -45.36 -42.40
C THR A 236 21.20 -46.54 -41.49
N LYS A 237 20.21 -47.09 -40.76
CA LYS A 237 20.41 -48.06 -39.70
C LYS A 237 21.33 -47.56 -38.58
N ASN A 238 21.56 -46.26 -38.52
CA ASN A 238 22.40 -45.59 -37.54
C ASN A 238 21.74 -44.28 -37.07
N LEU A 239 22.07 -43.82 -35.88
CA LEU A 239 21.54 -42.64 -35.28
C LEU A 239 22.67 -41.67 -34.98
N ASP A 240 22.51 -40.41 -35.39
CA ASP A 240 23.46 -39.35 -35.19
C ASP A 240 22.86 -38.25 -34.30
N ALA A 241 23.33 -38.22 -33.04
CA ALA A 241 22.88 -37.24 -32.05
C ALA A 241 23.02 -35.78 -32.52
N LYS A 242 24.07 -35.50 -33.30
CA LYS A 242 24.34 -34.14 -33.82
C LYS A 242 23.26 -33.69 -34.79
N LYS A 243 22.89 -34.56 -35.74
CA LYS A 243 21.82 -34.27 -36.71
C LYS A 243 20.46 -34.11 -36.03
N LEU A 244 20.14 -34.93 -35.02
CA LEU A 244 18.90 -34.85 -34.27
C LEU A 244 18.82 -33.53 -33.47
N LEU A 245 19.92 -33.10 -32.87
CA LEU A 245 20.00 -31.80 -32.18
C LEU A 245 19.87 -30.64 -33.14
N GLU A 246 20.51 -30.69 -34.35
CA GLU A 246 20.34 -29.69 -35.39
C GLU A 246 18.88 -29.58 -35.84
N PHE A 247 18.22 -30.72 -36.02
CA PHE A 247 16.78 -30.75 -36.32
C PHE A 247 15.95 -30.14 -35.21
N TYR A 248 16.19 -30.53 -33.96
CA TYR A 248 15.49 -29.97 -32.79
C TYR A 248 15.65 -28.46 -32.72
N TYR A 249 16.88 -27.94 -32.87
CA TYR A 249 17.13 -26.49 -32.80
C TYR A 249 16.52 -25.69 -33.96
N ALA A 250 16.23 -26.34 -35.06
CA ALA A 250 15.53 -25.71 -36.19
C ALA A 250 14.00 -25.73 -36.02
N SER A 251 13.47 -26.44 -35.02
CA SER A 251 12.03 -26.57 -34.83
C SER A 251 11.43 -25.34 -34.13
N PRO A 252 10.16 -24.99 -34.41
CA PRO A 252 9.45 -23.94 -33.67
C PRO A 252 9.35 -24.20 -32.17
N ALA A 253 9.28 -25.48 -31.76
CA ALA A 253 9.23 -25.86 -30.36
C ALA A 253 10.51 -25.44 -29.60
N ALA A 254 11.69 -25.58 -30.24
CA ALA A 254 12.95 -25.16 -29.64
C ALA A 254 13.02 -23.64 -29.39
N GLU A 255 12.42 -22.83 -30.25
CA GLU A 255 12.38 -21.38 -30.09
C GLU A 255 11.63 -20.98 -28.83
N VAL A 256 10.47 -21.62 -28.57
CA VAL A 256 9.68 -21.37 -27.36
C VAL A 256 10.38 -21.91 -26.10
N LEU A 257 10.99 -23.10 -26.19
CA LEU A 257 11.67 -23.74 -25.05
C LEU A 257 13.01 -23.07 -24.70
N ARG A 258 13.64 -22.31 -25.59
CA ARG A 258 14.81 -21.46 -25.25
C ARG A 258 14.52 -20.46 -24.13
N LEU A 259 13.25 -20.07 -23.95
CA LEU A 259 12.81 -19.22 -22.84
C LEU A 259 12.83 -19.96 -21.49
N ASN A 260 12.78 -21.29 -21.52
CA ASN A 260 12.90 -22.16 -20.36
C ASN A 260 14.16 -23.04 -20.47
N LYS A 261 15.29 -22.51 -19.94
CA LYS A 261 16.60 -23.18 -20.03
C LYS A 261 16.64 -24.59 -19.48
N ASP A 262 15.84 -24.88 -18.45
CA ASP A 262 15.83 -26.19 -17.80
C ASP A 262 15.12 -27.25 -18.66
N GLU A 263 14.00 -26.89 -19.29
CA GLU A 263 13.30 -27.77 -20.23
C GLU A 263 14.13 -28.02 -21.50
N ASN A 264 14.79 -26.99 -22.03
CA ASN A 264 15.67 -27.16 -23.18
C ASN A 264 16.82 -28.16 -22.90
N LYS A 265 17.46 -28.05 -21.72
CA LYS A 265 18.52 -29.01 -21.31
C LYS A 265 18.01 -30.44 -21.14
N LYS A 266 16.76 -30.64 -20.71
CA LYS A 266 16.16 -31.96 -20.59
C LYS A 266 16.04 -32.62 -21.97
N ILE A 267 15.49 -31.90 -22.96
CA ILE A 267 15.33 -32.40 -24.33
C ILE A 267 16.70 -32.72 -24.96
N GLU A 268 17.69 -31.84 -24.82
CA GLU A 268 19.05 -32.10 -25.29
C GLU A 268 19.63 -33.39 -24.70
N LYS A 269 19.43 -33.62 -23.41
CA LYS A 269 19.89 -34.83 -22.74
C LYS A 269 19.17 -36.09 -23.24
N GLU A 270 17.85 -35.99 -23.45
CA GLU A 270 17.05 -37.09 -24.00
C GLU A 270 17.49 -37.46 -25.42
N ILE A 271 17.69 -36.46 -26.30
CA ILE A 271 18.16 -36.72 -27.68
C ILE A 271 19.53 -37.40 -27.68
N LYS A 272 20.44 -36.98 -26.82
CA LYS A 272 21.76 -37.61 -26.69
C LYS A 272 21.65 -39.05 -26.20
N ALA A 273 20.85 -39.29 -25.18
CA ALA A 273 20.64 -40.65 -24.65
C ALA A 273 20.01 -41.62 -25.67
N LEU A 274 19.11 -41.10 -26.52
CA LEU A 274 18.52 -41.88 -27.61
C LEU A 274 19.52 -42.25 -28.71
N ALA A 275 20.49 -41.38 -28.99
CA ALA A 275 21.51 -41.65 -30.00
C ALA A 275 22.61 -42.58 -29.50
N ASP A 276 22.81 -42.66 -28.16
CA ASP A 276 23.79 -43.55 -27.52
C ASP A 276 23.24 -44.96 -27.24
N SER A 277 21.93 -45.17 -27.40
CA SER A 277 21.25 -46.47 -27.20
C SER A 277 21.13 -47.25 -28.48
#